data_af6bf42814e89be502b42b5edb161e07
#
_entry.id   af6bf42814e89be502b42b5edb161e07
#
_cell.length_a   1.000
_cell.length_b   1.000
_cell.length_c   1.000
_cell.angle_alpha   90.00
_cell.angle_beta   90.00
_cell.angle_gamma   90.00
#
_symmetry.space_group_name_H-M   'P 1'
#
loop_
_entity.id
_entity.type
_entity.pdbx_description
1 polymer ?
#
loop_
_entity_poly.entity_id
_entity_poly.type
_entity_poly.pdbx_seq_one_letter_code
_entity_poly.pdbx_strand_id
1 'polypeptide(L)'
;MQFSNYKNLLELFNSKKKKKNLNDSFLIPLNKVNKSFTWEETFNSIQKLSGALSKILNKNDRCLLISENRPEWLISDLAIMLSGGVTVPAYTTYTERDYEYLINDCKPTIIILSNQIQYNKVEKIIKKKDFIQLLVSFDEINSDFKNKITFDKIFKDENYSKKDLINLKL
;
A
#
# COMPACT_ATOMS: atom_id res chain seq x y z
N MET A 1 -15.94 -17.80 16.07
CA MET A 1 -15.61 -17.54 14.65
C MET A 1 -14.58 -18.58 14.24
N GLN A 2 -14.93 -19.56 13.39
CA GLN A 2 -13.96 -20.54 12.91
C GLN A 2 -13.10 -19.89 11.81
N PHE A 3 -11.83 -19.62 12.09
CA PHE A 3 -10.85 -19.12 11.13
C PHE A 3 -10.24 -20.21 10.24
N SER A 4 -10.61 -21.49 10.48
CA SER A 4 -10.01 -22.67 9.87
C SER A 4 -10.28 -22.89 8.37
N ASN A 5 -11.10 -22.05 7.73
CA ASN A 5 -11.54 -22.25 6.34
C ASN A 5 -10.86 -21.37 5.30
N TYR A 6 -9.89 -20.52 5.69
CA TYR A 6 -9.22 -19.61 4.78
C TYR A 6 -7.72 -19.87 4.75
N LYS A 7 -7.16 -19.97 3.54
CA LYS A 7 -5.73 -20.25 3.34
C LYS A 7 -4.86 -19.05 3.69
N ASN A 8 -5.40 -17.83 3.53
CA ASN A 8 -4.67 -16.59 3.77
C ASN A 8 -5.63 -15.42 4.04
N LEU A 9 -5.05 -14.26 4.40
CA LEU A 9 -5.79 -13.04 4.71
C LEU A 9 -6.61 -12.50 3.53
N LEU A 10 -6.10 -12.60 2.31
CA LEU A 10 -6.80 -12.12 1.12
C LEU A 10 -8.07 -12.96 0.82
N GLU A 11 -8.00 -14.27 1.03
CA GLU A 11 -9.17 -15.15 0.89
C GLU A 11 -10.22 -14.83 1.96
N LEU A 12 -9.80 -14.63 3.20
CA LEU A 12 -10.68 -14.18 4.29
C LEU A 12 -11.35 -12.85 3.91
N PHE A 13 -10.57 -11.86 3.46
CA PHE A 13 -11.06 -10.55 3.09
C PHE A 13 -12.05 -10.63 1.92
N ASN A 14 -11.72 -11.37 0.87
CA ASN A 14 -12.58 -11.58 -0.29
C ASN A 14 -13.92 -12.26 0.07
N SER A 15 -13.91 -13.15 1.06
CA SER A 15 -15.14 -13.82 1.53
C SER A 15 -16.17 -12.84 2.11
N LYS A 16 -15.71 -11.68 2.62
CA LYS A 16 -16.57 -10.63 3.18
C LYS A 16 -17.35 -9.88 2.09
N LYS A 17 -16.80 -9.80 0.88
CA LYS A 17 -17.49 -9.18 -0.27
C LYS A 17 -18.86 -9.79 -0.54
N LYS A 18 -19.04 -11.09 -0.29
CA LYS A 18 -20.30 -11.81 -0.51
C LYS A 18 -21.30 -11.68 0.66
N LYS A 19 -20.83 -11.25 1.85
CA LYS A 19 -21.61 -11.29 3.10
C LYS A 19 -21.99 -9.91 3.65
N LYS A 20 -21.44 -8.83 3.10
CA LYS A 20 -21.63 -7.47 3.58
C LYS A 20 -22.40 -6.64 2.58
N ASN A 21 -23.16 -5.67 3.11
CA ASN A 21 -23.65 -4.58 2.27
C ASN A 21 -22.43 -3.74 1.85
N LEU A 22 -22.12 -3.70 0.56
CA LEU A 22 -20.93 -3.07 0.04
C LEU A 22 -20.92 -1.55 0.23
N ASN A 23 -22.09 -0.95 0.47
CA ASN A 23 -22.24 0.48 0.73
C ASN A 23 -21.97 0.87 2.19
N ASP A 24 -21.89 -0.10 3.11
CA ASP A 24 -21.59 0.19 4.50
C ASP A 24 -20.17 0.72 4.66
N SER A 25 -19.97 1.68 5.55
CA SER A 25 -18.63 2.18 5.91
C SER A 25 -17.82 1.07 6.56
N PHE A 26 -16.59 0.89 6.06
CA PHE A 26 -15.66 -0.11 6.57
C PHE A 26 -14.44 0.52 7.24
N LEU A 27 -13.76 1.44 6.58
CA LEU A 27 -12.61 2.14 7.13
C LEU A 27 -13.03 3.56 7.48
N ILE A 28 -13.05 3.85 8.77
CA ILE A 28 -13.43 5.17 9.30
C ILE A 28 -12.20 5.74 10.02
N PRO A 29 -11.63 6.85 9.55
CA PRO A 29 -10.50 7.47 10.21
C PRO A 29 -10.92 8.07 11.56
N LEU A 30 -10.00 8.06 12.53
CA LEU A 30 -10.24 8.67 13.84
C LEU A 30 -10.41 10.19 13.76
N ASN A 31 -9.79 10.83 12.80
CA ASN A 31 -9.98 12.25 12.53
C ASN A 31 -11.02 12.45 11.41
N LYS A 32 -11.77 13.56 11.48
CA LYS A 32 -12.77 13.89 10.46
C LYS A 32 -12.20 14.48 9.17
N VAL A 33 -10.88 14.62 9.08
CA VAL A 33 -10.18 15.21 7.93
C VAL A 33 -9.98 14.18 6.81
N ASN A 34 -9.71 12.93 7.18
CA ASN A 34 -9.49 11.86 6.21
C ASN A 34 -10.83 11.24 5.76
N LYS A 35 -10.85 10.79 4.50
CA LYS A 35 -12.02 10.15 3.90
C LYS A 35 -12.30 8.80 4.57
N SER A 36 -13.57 8.53 4.85
CA SER A 36 -14.08 7.19 5.16
C SER A 36 -14.22 6.39 3.86
N PHE A 37 -14.03 5.07 3.93
CA PHE A 37 -14.20 4.17 2.81
C PHE A 37 -15.29 3.13 3.10
N THR A 38 -16.19 2.94 2.17
CA THR A 38 -17.12 1.80 2.17
C THR A 38 -16.38 0.49 1.88
N TRP A 39 -17.05 -0.64 2.07
CA TRP A 39 -16.51 -1.94 1.65
C TRP A 39 -16.19 -1.94 0.15
N GLU A 40 -17.09 -1.42 -0.69
CA GLU A 40 -16.88 -1.37 -2.13
C GLU A 40 -15.69 -0.50 -2.53
N GLU A 41 -15.60 0.71 -1.99
CA GLU A 41 -14.47 1.61 -2.24
C GLU A 41 -13.16 0.98 -1.80
N THR A 42 -13.16 0.29 -0.64
CA THR A 42 -11.96 -0.40 -0.14
C THR A 42 -11.53 -1.52 -1.08
N PHE A 43 -12.46 -2.40 -1.51
CA PHE A 43 -12.15 -3.45 -2.48
C PHE A 43 -11.63 -2.90 -3.80
N ASN A 44 -12.30 -1.88 -4.35
CA ASN A 44 -11.89 -1.24 -5.59
C ASN A 44 -10.50 -0.60 -5.48
N SER A 45 -10.21 0.05 -4.35
CA SER A 45 -8.91 0.69 -4.08
C SER A 45 -7.78 -0.35 -4.01
N ILE A 46 -8.00 -1.45 -3.28
CA ILE A 46 -7.04 -2.55 -3.18
C ILE A 46 -6.74 -3.13 -4.57
N GLN A 47 -7.76 -3.43 -5.36
CA GLN A 47 -7.59 -4.00 -6.69
C GLN A 47 -6.83 -3.06 -7.64
N LYS A 48 -7.17 -1.77 -7.62
CA LYS A 48 -6.56 -0.78 -8.51
C LYS A 48 -5.11 -0.50 -8.12
N LEU A 49 -4.84 -0.33 -6.83
CA LEU A 49 -3.47 -0.17 -6.35
C LEU A 49 -2.63 -1.42 -6.67
N SER A 50 -3.18 -2.62 -6.42
CA SER A 50 -2.48 -3.86 -6.76
C SER A 50 -2.18 -3.98 -8.25
N GLY A 51 -3.10 -3.53 -9.13
CA GLY A 51 -2.87 -3.46 -10.58
C GLY A 51 -1.69 -2.56 -10.94
N ALA A 52 -1.57 -1.41 -10.26
CA ALA A 52 -0.43 -0.50 -10.45
C ALA A 52 0.89 -1.13 -9.95
N LEU A 53 0.89 -1.67 -8.74
CA LEU A 53 2.09 -2.28 -8.14
C LEU A 53 2.57 -3.50 -8.92
N SER A 54 1.68 -4.32 -9.47
CA SER A 54 2.02 -5.52 -10.26
C SER A 54 2.77 -5.25 -11.56
N LYS A 55 2.81 -3.97 -12.02
CA LYS A 55 3.64 -3.59 -13.17
C LYS A 55 5.13 -3.52 -12.83
N ILE A 56 5.47 -3.47 -11.54
CA ILE A 56 6.82 -3.26 -11.05
C ILE A 56 7.27 -4.43 -10.16
N LEU A 57 6.38 -4.93 -9.29
CA LEU A 57 6.70 -5.98 -8.33
C LEU A 57 6.79 -7.35 -8.98
N ASN A 58 7.85 -8.05 -8.66
CA ASN A 58 7.93 -9.50 -8.79
C ASN A 58 7.45 -10.18 -7.50
N LYS A 59 7.21 -11.49 -7.57
CA LYS A 59 6.85 -12.28 -6.39
C LYS A 59 7.93 -12.18 -5.31
N ASN A 60 7.51 -11.91 -4.09
CA ASN A 60 8.33 -11.72 -2.89
C ASN A 60 9.18 -10.43 -2.86
N ASP A 61 9.03 -9.52 -3.81
CA ASP A 61 9.62 -8.19 -3.68
C ASP A 61 9.06 -7.48 -2.45
N ARG A 62 9.91 -6.74 -1.76
CA ARG A 62 9.54 -6.03 -0.54
C ARG A 62 9.07 -4.62 -0.85
N CYS A 63 8.00 -4.23 -0.16
CA CYS A 63 7.46 -2.88 -0.17
C CYS A 63 7.54 -2.28 1.23
N LEU A 64 8.31 -1.22 1.39
CA LEU A 64 8.39 -0.49 2.66
C LEU A 64 7.16 0.42 2.79
N LEU A 65 6.39 0.24 3.87
CA LEU A 65 5.17 0.99 4.14
C LEU A 65 5.34 1.86 5.40
N ILE A 66 5.39 3.19 5.19
CA ILE A 66 5.66 4.20 6.24
C ILE A 66 4.43 5.10 6.37
N SER A 67 3.59 4.84 7.34
CA SER A 67 2.38 5.65 7.55
C SER A 67 1.84 5.52 8.96
N GLU A 68 1.13 6.54 9.38
CA GLU A 68 0.22 6.53 10.51
C GLU A 68 -0.95 5.57 10.26
N ASN A 69 -1.72 5.27 11.33
CA ASN A 69 -2.95 4.49 11.23
C ASN A 69 -4.03 5.28 10.47
N ARG A 70 -4.16 5.00 9.18
CA ARG A 70 -5.18 5.59 8.30
C ARG A 70 -5.68 4.54 7.29
N PRO A 71 -6.85 4.74 6.67
CA PRO A 71 -7.44 3.76 5.75
C PRO A 71 -6.52 3.29 4.64
N GLU A 72 -5.71 4.20 4.07
CA GLU A 72 -4.78 3.93 2.99
C GLU A 72 -3.67 2.95 3.39
N TRP A 73 -3.34 2.88 4.70
CA TRP A 73 -2.38 1.90 5.20
C TRP A 73 -2.87 0.46 4.97
N LEU A 74 -4.11 0.15 5.39
CA LEU A 74 -4.69 -1.19 5.20
C LEU A 74 -4.91 -1.50 3.72
N ILE A 75 -5.35 -0.52 2.94
CA ILE A 75 -5.51 -0.65 1.49
C ILE A 75 -4.17 -1.01 0.85
N SER A 76 -3.08 -0.35 1.26
CA SER A 76 -1.73 -0.61 0.74
C SER A 76 -1.23 -1.99 1.12
N ASP A 77 -1.38 -2.39 2.37
CA ASP A 77 -0.94 -3.69 2.86
C ASP A 77 -1.60 -4.83 2.08
N LEU A 78 -2.92 -4.78 1.94
CA LEU A 78 -3.67 -5.78 1.16
C LEU A 78 -3.35 -5.73 -0.34
N ALA A 79 -3.09 -4.54 -0.90
CA ALA A 79 -2.71 -4.39 -2.30
C ALA A 79 -1.31 -4.94 -2.59
N ILE A 80 -0.35 -4.74 -1.70
CA ILE A 80 0.99 -5.33 -1.79
C ILE A 80 0.90 -6.86 -1.80
N MET A 81 0.18 -7.44 -0.83
CA MET A 81 -0.04 -8.89 -0.79
C MET A 81 -0.72 -9.41 -2.06
N LEU A 82 -1.76 -8.72 -2.55
CA LEU A 82 -2.46 -9.07 -3.80
C LEU A 82 -1.54 -8.98 -5.03
N SER A 83 -0.53 -8.12 -5.00
CA SER A 83 0.48 -8.00 -6.06
C SER A 83 1.52 -9.13 -6.03
N GLY A 84 1.56 -9.92 -4.96
CA GLY A 84 2.59 -10.92 -4.72
C GLY A 84 3.83 -10.40 -4.00
N GLY A 85 3.78 -9.16 -3.53
CA GLY A 85 4.83 -8.53 -2.72
C GLY A 85 4.73 -8.87 -1.23
N VAL A 86 5.74 -8.45 -0.50
CA VAL A 86 5.84 -8.57 0.96
C VAL A 86 5.85 -7.18 1.58
N THR A 87 4.89 -6.91 2.47
CA THR A 87 4.86 -5.64 3.21
C THR A 87 5.91 -5.63 4.31
N VAL A 88 6.71 -4.58 4.34
CA VAL A 88 7.63 -4.26 5.43
C VAL A 88 7.10 -2.99 6.11
N PRO A 89 6.32 -3.10 7.19
CA PRO A 89 5.79 -1.92 7.87
C PRO A 89 6.88 -1.25 8.71
N ALA A 90 6.87 0.09 8.72
CA ALA A 90 7.79 0.88 9.53
C ALA A 90 7.05 1.94 10.35
N TYR A 91 7.50 2.17 11.57
CA TYR A 91 6.92 3.19 12.44
C TYR A 91 7.29 4.60 11.97
N THR A 92 6.32 5.50 11.99
CA THR A 92 6.51 6.90 11.63
C THR A 92 7.43 7.66 12.62
N THR A 93 7.68 7.08 13.78
CA THR A 93 8.57 7.62 14.81
C THR A 93 10.05 7.27 14.61
N TYR A 94 10.37 6.42 13.65
CA TYR A 94 11.75 6.07 13.33
C TYR A 94 12.57 7.28 12.93
N THR A 95 13.86 7.26 13.33
CA THR A 95 14.86 8.24 12.92
C THR A 95 15.38 7.95 11.50
N GLU A 96 16.11 8.90 10.92
CA GLU A 96 16.79 8.69 9.63
C GLU A 96 17.70 7.46 9.65
N ARG A 97 18.43 7.24 10.77
CA ARG A 97 19.32 6.10 10.95
C ARG A 97 18.57 4.76 10.94
N ASP A 98 17.40 4.71 11.60
CA ASP A 98 16.58 3.51 11.65
C ASP A 98 16.05 3.16 10.24
N TYR A 99 15.60 4.19 9.49
CA TYR A 99 15.18 4.02 8.10
C TYR A 99 16.34 3.59 7.19
N GLU A 100 17.54 4.15 7.37
CA GLU A 100 18.71 3.76 6.59
C GLU A 100 19.04 2.28 6.81
N TYR A 101 19.03 1.84 8.06
CA TYR A 101 19.23 0.43 8.40
C TYR A 101 18.15 -0.44 7.73
N LEU A 102 16.88 -0.12 7.94
CA LEU A 102 15.76 -0.91 7.43
C LEU A 102 15.77 -0.99 5.88
N ILE A 103 16.02 0.13 5.20
CA ILE A 103 16.07 0.18 3.73
C ILE A 103 17.25 -0.65 3.20
N ASN A 104 18.41 -0.60 3.86
CA ASN A 104 19.57 -1.39 3.46
C ASN A 104 19.36 -2.89 3.68
N ASP A 105 18.68 -3.27 4.74
CA ASP A 105 18.39 -4.66 5.10
C ASP A 105 17.32 -5.26 4.17
N CYS A 106 16.15 -4.65 4.08
CA CYS A 106 15.04 -5.21 3.31
C CYS A 106 15.13 -4.92 1.80
N LYS A 107 15.91 -3.93 1.35
CA LYS A 107 16.07 -3.53 -0.06
C LYS A 107 14.74 -3.44 -0.80
N PRO A 108 13.84 -2.53 -0.41
CA PRO A 108 12.49 -2.50 -0.94
C PRO A 108 12.50 -2.04 -2.41
N THR A 109 11.76 -2.73 -3.25
CA THR A 109 11.53 -2.33 -4.65
C THR A 109 10.62 -1.10 -4.72
N ILE A 110 9.66 -1.00 -3.81
CA ILE A 110 8.71 0.12 -3.71
C ILE A 110 8.71 0.67 -2.28
N ILE A 111 8.62 1.99 -2.17
CA ILE A 111 8.32 2.67 -0.91
C ILE A 111 6.94 3.32 -1.03
N ILE A 112 6.09 3.07 -0.04
CA ILE A 112 4.78 3.72 0.12
C ILE A 112 4.83 4.52 1.40
N LEU A 113 4.53 5.82 1.35
CA LEU A 113 4.55 6.67 2.53
C LEU A 113 3.34 7.63 2.59
N SER A 114 3.03 8.11 3.78
CA SER A 114 1.82 8.90 3.99
C SER A 114 1.94 10.33 3.47
N ASN A 115 3.02 11.05 3.80
CA ASN A 115 3.07 12.50 3.63
C ASN A 115 4.50 13.04 3.53
N GLN A 116 4.60 14.37 3.39
CA GLN A 116 5.89 15.07 3.30
C GLN A 116 6.81 14.84 4.50
N ILE A 117 6.26 14.73 5.71
CA ILE A 117 7.06 14.51 6.93
C ILE A 117 7.82 13.19 6.84
N GLN A 118 7.12 12.13 6.40
CA GLN A 118 7.76 10.83 6.25
C GLN A 118 8.73 10.81 5.06
N TYR A 119 8.41 11.50 3.96
CA TYR A 119 9.33 11.64 2.84
C TYR A 119 10.66 12.31 3.24
N ASN A 120 10.61 13.40 3.99
CA ASN A 120 11.81 14.14 4.40
C ASN A 120 12.80 13.27 5.21
N LYS A 121 12.29 12.27 5.95
CA LYS A 121 13.14 11.35 6.73
C LYS A 121 13.90 10.35 5.86
N VAL A 122 13.38 10.01 4.70
CA VAL A 122 13.97 8.99 3.83
C VAL A 122 14.58 9.55 2.55
N GLU A 123 14.32 10.79 2.20
CA GLU A 123 14.70 11.42 0.94
C GLU A 123 16.19 11.23 0.58
N LYS A 124 17.08 11.59 1.50
CA LYS A 124 18.54 11.50 1.29
C LYS A 124 19.03 10.05 1.14
N ILE A 125 18.30 9.11 1.74
CA ILE A 125 18.62 7.70 1.73
C ILE A 125 18.20 7.11 0.38
N ILE A 126 16.95 7.32 -0.03
CA ILE A 126 16.35 6.69 -1.20
C ILE A 126 16.96 7.16 -2.53
N LYS A 127 17.40 8.41 -2.60
CA LYS A 127 18.08 8.96 -3.78
C LYS A 127 19.38 8.24 -4.16
N LYS A 128 19.98 7.54 -3.20
CA LYS A 128 21.24 6.80 -3.37
C LYS A 128 21.02 5.31 -3.65
N LYS A 129 19.76 4.87 -3.82
CA LYS A 129 19.40 3.45 -3.93
C LYS A 129 18.76 3.15 -5.28
N ASP A 130 19.47 2.44 -6.12
CA ASP A 130 19.04 2.05 -7.47
C ASP A 130 17.97 0.93 -7.49
N PHE A 131 17.88 0.15 -6.40
CA PHE A 131 16.89 -0.89 -6.27
C PHE A 131 15.46 -0.36 -5.99
N ILE A 132 15.31 0.91 -5.59
CA ILE A 132 13.99 1.52 -5.37
C ILE A 132 13.46 2.03 -6.70
N GLN A 133 12.43 1.36 -7.22
CA GLN A 133 11.89 1.63 -8.55
C GLN A 133 10.71 2.60 -8.53
N LEU A 134 9.94 2.66 -7.43
CA LEU A 134 8.76 3.51 -7.31
C LEU A 134 8.61 4.07 -5.89
N LEU A 135 8.21 5.33 -5.83
CA LEU A 135 7.74 6.00 -4.62
C LEU A 135 6.24 6.30 -4.77
N VAL A 136 5.42 5.76 -3.85
CA VAL A 136 3.98 6.06 -3.77
C VAL A 136 3.74 6.92 -2.53
N SER A 137 2.97 7.99 -2.66
CA SER A 137 2.56 8.80 -1.50
C SER A 137 1.03 8.87 -1.38
N PHE A 138 0.53 8.89 -0.14
CA PHE A 138 -0.90 9.08 0.08
C PHE A 138 -1.30 10.52 -0.21
N ASP A 139 -0.57 11.46 0.38
CA ASP A 139 -0.77 12.88 0.16
C ASP A 139 0.18 13.40 -0.94
N GLU A 140 -0.12 14.57 -1.51
CA GLU A 140 0.84 15.25 -2.40
C GLU A 140 2.10 15.61 -1.63
N ILE A 141 3.26 15.34 -2.24
CA ILE A 141 4.57 15.65 -1.69
C ILE A 141 5.44 16.41 -2.70
N ASN A 142 6.25 17.30 -2.20
CA ASN A 142 7.33 17.91 -2.97
C ASN A 142 8.54 16.96 -2.95
N SER A 143 8.84 16.34 -4.08
CA SER A 143 9.89 15.35 -4.23
C SER A 143 10.46 15.40 -5.64
N ASP A 144 11.77 15.26 -5.78
CA ASP A 144 12.48 15.09 -7.04
C ASP A 144 12.77 13.59 -7.35
N PHE A 145 12.21 12.66 -6.59
CA PHE A 145 12.32 11.24 -6.92
C PHE A 145 11.69 10.97 -8.29
N LYS A 146 12.49 10.36 -9.19
CA LYS A 146 12.14 10.27 -10.63
C LYS A 146 10.80 9.57 -10.88
N ASN A 147 10.59 8.43 -10.25
CA ASN A 147 9.41 7.60 -10.43
C ASN A 147 8.51 7.72 -9.19
N LYS A 148 7.73 8.78 -9.10
CA LYS A 148 6.77 9.00 -8.02
C LYS A 148 5.36 9.09 -8.53
N ILE A 149 4.40 8.63 -7.72
CA ILE A 149 2.98 8.71 -8.00
C ILE A 149 2.20 8.87 -6.69
N THR A 150 1.11 9.61 -6.72
CA THR A 150 0.20 9.71 -5.58
C THR A 150 -0.94 8.70 -5.67
N PHE A 151 -1.53 8.37 -4.55
CA PHE A 151 -2.72 7.54 -4.46
C PHE A 151 -3.82 8.06 -5.39
N ASP A 152 -4.11 9.34 -5.33
CA ASP A 152 -5.13 9.99 -6.16
C ASP A 152 -4.89 9.78 -7.66
N LYS A 153 -3.64 9.87 -8.11
CA LYS A 153 -3.30 9.63 -9.53
C LYS A 153 -3.52 8.18 -9.92
N ILE A 154 -3.15 7.22 -9.06
CA ILE A 154 -3.41 5.80 -9.31
C ILE A 154 -4.91 5.54 -9.47
N PHE A 155 -5.75 6.15 -8.64
CA PHE A 155 -7.19 5.91 -8.70
C PHE A 155 -7.90 6.61 -9.84
N LYS A 156 -7.36 7.72 -10.33
CA LYS A 156 -7.89 8.45 -11.49
C LYS A 156 -7.41 7.90 -12.84
N ASP A 157 -6.28 7.20 -12.86
CA ASP A 157 -5.68 6.68 -14.08
C ASP A 157 -6.38 5.39 -14.55
N GLU A 158 -6.99 5.44 -15.75
CA GLU A 158 -7.66 4.30 -16.36
C GLU A 158 -6.71 3.23 -16.90
N ASN A 159 -5.43 3.55 -17.05
CA ASN A 159 -4.41 2.59 -17.50
C ASN A 159 -4.06 1.54 -16.43
N TYR A 160 -4.46 1.74 -15.19
CA TYR A 160 -4.30 0.74 -14.15
C TYR A 160 -5.54 -0.17 -14.08
N SER A 161 -5.45 -1.34 -14.68
CA SER A 161 -6.49 -2.36 -14.60
C SER A 161 -6.61 -2.90 -13.17
N LYS A 162 -7.84 -3.19 -12.75
CA LYS A 162 -8.10 -3.85 -11.46
C LYS A 162 -7.55 -5.28 -11.49
N LYS A 163 -6.68 -5.63 -10.54
CA LYS A 163 -6.25 -7.01 -10.38
C LYS A 163 -7.35 -7.80 -9.65
N ASP A 164 -7.72 -8.94 -10.22
CA ASP A 164 -8.80 -9.74 -9.65
C ASP A 164 -8.37 -10.44 -8.36
N LEU A 165 -9.16 -10.27 -7.29
CA LEU A 165 -8.94 -10.93 -6.00
C LEU A 165 -9.12 -12.46 -6.06
N ILE A 166 -9.73 -12.98 -7.13
CA ILE A 166 -10.12 -14.39 -7.26
C ILE A 166 -9.00 -15.22 -7.88
N ASN A 167 -8.11 -14.64 -8.67
CA ASN A 167 -7.11 -15.35 -9.48
C ASN A 167 -5.72 -15.47 -8.84
N LEU A 168 -5.62 -15.40 -7.53
CA LEU A 168 -4.37 -15.68 -6.83
C LEU A 168 -4.07 -17.18 -6.86
N LYS A 169 -3.29 -17.61 -7.85
CA LYS A 169 -2.50 -18.84 -7.73
C LYS A 169 -1.32 -18.49 -6.79
N LEU A 170 -1.49 -18.79 -5.52
CA LEU A 170 -0.42 -18.75 -4.53
C LEU A 170 0.53 -19.93 -4.72
#